data_5ebb94234b527aa5fac8a78719fdd5b7
#
_entry.id   5ebb94234b527aa5fac8a78719fdd5b7
#
_cell.length_a   1.000
_cell.length_b   1.000
_cell.length_c   1.000
_cell.angle_alpha   90.00
_cell.angle_beta   90.00
_cell.angle_gamma   90.00
#
_symmetry.space_group_name_H-M   'P 1'
#
loop_
_entity.id
_entity.type
_entity.pdbx_description
1 polymer ?
#
loop_
_entity_poly.entity_id
_entity_poly.type
_entity_poly.pdbx_seq_one_letter_code
_entity_poly.pdbx_strand_id
1 'polypeptide(L)'
;QTSQMVYGNLDQVDIFGDSNPDGAYMAPVLLRQDDPFKNTDVHDIEAFGPVSTIMPYDTLDDAIQLAKMGKGSLVCSVATYDDKIARDYVLGAASYHGRILVLNRESAPESTGHGSPMPLLVHGGPGRAGGGEEMGGVRGVKHYMQRCAVQGSPSTLTEVTGVYQYGGKYKDSGQHPFRKHFEDIHIGDTVITHKRSITETDIVNFGNVSWDHFYAHTDTTSLEGTTFEQRVAHGYFILSAAAGLFVDPGKGPVLLNYGIDECRFTKPVYAGMTIGVRLTAKEKIIQEKKEDEDFQKGIVKFLVDVYDETGETVAIATILTMVKCKEIV
;
A
#
# COMPACT_ATOMS: atom_id res chain seq x y z
N GLN A 1 13.63 -36.99 -30.66
CA GLN A 1 13.97 -35.57 -30.47
C GLN A 1 12.79 -34.72 -30.91
N THR A 2 12.07 -34.13 -30.00
CA THR A 2 10.86 -33.34 -30.31
C THR A 2 11.16 -31.88 -30.61
N SER A 3 12.34 -31.37 -30.21
CA SER A 3 12.80 -29.99 -30.46
C SER A 3 14.13 -29.97 -31.20
N GLN A 4 14.36 -28.98 -32.06
CA GLN A 4 15.60 -28.76 -32.78
C GLN A 4 16.55 -27.89 -31.96
N MET A 5 17.79 -28.31 -31.79
CA MET A 5 18.85 -27.44 -31.23
C MET A 5 19.29 -26.45 -32.32
N VAL A 6 19.13 -25.16 -32.03
CA VAL A 6 19.49 -24.06 -32.95
C VAL A 6 20.76 -23.32 -32.50
N TYR A 7 21.18 -23.50 -31.26
CA TYR A 7 22.44 -22.98 -30.73
C TYR A 7 22.91 -23.82 -29.56
N GLY A 8 24.22 -23.87 -29.36
CA GLY A 8 24.88 -24.56 -28.24
C GLY A 8 25.52 -25.89 -28.65
N ASN A 9 26.22 -26.50 -27.70
CA ASN A 9 26.86 -27.78 -27.83
C ASN A 9 26.75 -28.51 -26.47
N LEU A 10 26.34 -29.78 -26.52
CA LEU A 10 26.21 -30.62 -25.33
C LEU A 10 27.50 -31.35 -24.96
N ASP A 11 28.40 -31.49 -25.94
CA ASP A 11 29.61 -32.30 -25.77
C ASP A 11 30.85 -31.50 -25.39
N GLN A 12 30.77 -30.17 -25.48
CA GLN A 12 31.91 -29.29 -25.19
C GLN A 12 31.48 -28.06 -24.46
N VAL A 13 32.17 -27.76 -23.33
CA VAL A 13 32.01 -26.53 -22.58
C VAL A 13 33.37 -25.90 -22.32
N ASP A 14 33.50 -24.62 -22.65
CA ASP A 14 34.70 -23.84 -22.31
C ASP A 14 34.50 -23.26 -20.90
N ILE A 15 35.37 -23.68 -19.97
CA ILE A 15 35.31 -23.28 -18.58
C ILE A 15 36.39 -22.23 -18.32
N PHE A 16 36.02 -21.08 -17.79
CA PHE A 16 36.91 -20.00 -17.41
C PHE A 16 37.15 -19.99 -15.89
N GLY A 17 38.42 -19.88 -15.49
CA GLY A 17 38.83 -19.87 -14.09
C GLY A 17 39.20 -21.27 -13.54
N ASP A 18 39.18 -21.40 -12.22
CA ASP A 18 39.41 -22.69 -11.56
C ASP A 18 38.25 -23.63 -11.82
N SER A 19 38.51 -24.73 -12.50
CA SER A 19 37.50 -25.73 -12.83
C SER A 19 37.75 -27.02 -12.03
N ASN A 20 36.69 -27.49 -11.38
CA ASN A 20 36.67 -28.86 -10.86
C ASN A 20 36.31 -29.80 -12.02
N PRO A 21 37.17 -30.74 -12.43
CA PRO A 21 36.87 -31.66 -13.54
C PRO A 21 35.63 -32.54 -13.29
N ASP A 22 35.20 -32.71 -12.03
CA ASP A 22 34.02 -33.45 -11.64
C ASP A 22 32.75 -32.55 -11.54
N GLY A 23 32.86 -31.27 -11.93
CA GLY A 23 31.76 -30.34 -11.87
C GLY A 23 30.72 -30.56 -12.99
N ALA A 24 29.47 -30.31 -12.68
CA ALA A 24 28.36 -30.41 -13.63
C ALA A 24 28.26 -29.13 -14.50
N TYR A 25 29.15 -28.97 -15.44
CA TYR A 25 29.18 -27.82 -16.35
C TYR A 25 28.39 -28.11 -17.62
N MET A 26 27.67 -27.09 -18.10
CA MET A 26 26.92 -27.16 -19.34
C MET A 26 26.98 -25.81 -20.07
N ALA A 27 27.25 -25.84 -21.37
CA ALA A 27 27.18 -24.66 -22.20
C ALA A 27 25.69 -24.24 -22.43
N PRO A 28 25.41 -22.95 -22.65
CA PRO A 28 24.05 -22.51 -22.99
C PRO A 28 23.52 -23.18 -24.25
N VAL A 29 22.31 -23.69 -24.18
CA VAL A 29 21.62 -24.38 -25.29
C VAL A 29 20.32 -23.66 -25.62
N LEU A 30 20.07 -23.40 -26.92
CA LEU A 30 18.83 -22.86 -27.40
C LEU A 30 18.16 -23.92 -28.30
N LEU A 31 16.94 -24.26 -27.90
CA LEU A 31 16.07 -25.17 -28.66
C LEU A 31 14.99 -24.38 -29.40
N ARG A 32 14.43 -24.95 -30.42
CA ARG A 32 13.24 -24.47 -31.11
C ARG A 32 12.21 -25.58 -31.23
N GLN A 33 10.97 -25.26 -30.89
CA GLN A 33 9.81 -26.15 -31.01
C GLN A 33 8.73 -25.46 -31.85
N ASP A 34 8.53 -25.96 -33.08
CA ASP A 34 7.59 -25.36 -34.04
C ASP A 34 6.13 -25.80 -33.81
N ASP A 35 5.91 -26.93 -33.14
CA ASP A 35 4.58 -27.45 -32.80
C ASP A 35 4.40 -27.57 -31.26
N PRO A 36 4.47 -26.46 -30.51
CA PRO A 36 4.52 -26.51 -29.04
C PRO A 36 3.22 -27.00 -28.38
N PHE A 37 2.10 -26.95 -29.10
CA PHE A 37 0.81 -27.47 -28.63
C PHE A 37 0.68 -29.00 -28.77
N LYS A 38 1.40 -29.60 -29.70
CA LYS A 38 1.40 -31.05 -29.93
C LYS A 38 2.50 -31.75 -29.16
N ASN A 39 3.68 -31.15 -29.10
CA ASN A 39 4.85 -31.70 -28.40
C ASN A 39 4.97 -31.10 -27.02
N THR A 40 4.46 -31.81 -26.03
CA THR A 40 4.37 -31.31 -24.69
C THR A 40 5.64 -31.48 -23.83
N ASP A 41 6.64 -32.20 -24.33
CA ASP A 41 7.90 -32.47 -23.62
C ASP A 41 8.56 -31.18 -23.08
N VAL A 42 8.51 -30.10 -23.89
CA VAL A 42 9.08 -28.79 -23.54
C VAL A 42 8.36 -28.13 -22.34
N HIS A 43 7.13 -28.52 -22.06
CA HIS A 43 6.32 -28.06 -20.97
C HIS A 43 6.38 -29.00 -19.75
N ASP A 44 6.58 -30.29 -19.98
CA ASP A 44 6.54 -31.33 -18.94
C ASP A 44 7.93 -31.59 -18.33
N ILE A 45 9.01 -31.38 -19.10
CA ILE A 45 10.39 -31.62 -18.65
C ILE A 45 11.05 -30.29 -18.30
N GLU A 46 11.39 -30.11 -17.04
CA GLU A 46 12.20 -28.97 -16.60
C GLU A 46 13.69 -29.27 -16.83
N ALA A 47 14.31 -28.54 -17.75
CA ALA A 47 15.76 -28.57 -17.93
C ALA A 47 16.41 -27.66 -16.88
N PHE A 48 16.83 -28.22 -15.76
CA PHE A 48 17.42 -27.45 -14.66
C PHE A 48 18.86 -27.03 -15.00
N GLY A 49 19.00 -26.10 -15.95
CA GLY A 49 20.27 -25.64 -16.50
C GLY A 49 20.10 -24.51 -17.50
N PRO A 50 21.18 -24.08 -18.20
CA PRO A 50 21.15 -22.97 -19.14
C PRO A 50 20.51 -23.38 -20.48
N VAL A 51 19.27 -23.85 -20.45
CA VAL A 51 18.48 -24.29 -21.61
C VAL A 51 17.29 -23.38 -21.79
N SER A 52 17.11 -22.87 -23.02
CA SER A 52 15.93 -22.09 -23.41
C SER A 52 15.30 -22.71 -24.66
N THR A 53 13.97 -22.57 -24.79
CA THR A 53 13.24 -23.05 -25.95
C THR A 53 12.44 -21.92 -26.59
N ILE A 54 12.63 -21.70 -27.87
CA ILE A 54 11.79 -20.80 -28.69
C ILE A 54 10.54 -21.57 -29.12
N MET A 55 9.37 -20.99 -28.81
CA MET A 55 8.07 -21.50 -29.22
C MET A 55 7.32 -20.38 -29.95
N PRO A 56 7.30 -20.39 -31.29
CA PRO A 56 6.50 -19.43 -32.05
C PRO A 56 5.00 -19.57 -31.77
N TYR A 57 4.29 -18.44 -31.79
CA TYR A 57 2.84 -18.37 -31.66
C TYR A 57 2.28 -17.30 -32.59
N ASP A 58 1.01 -17.43 -32.98
CA ASP A 58 0.36 -16.54 -33.95
C ASP A 58 -0.48 -15.47 -33.24
N THR A 59 -1.08 -15.78 -32.10
CA THR A 59 -1.99 -14.88 -31.40
C THR A 59 -1.60 -14.71 -29.93
N LEU A 60 -2.09 -13.65 -29.31
CA LEU A 60 -1.91 -13.45 -27.86
C LEU A 60 -2.53 -14.58 -27.03
N ASP A 61 -3.66 -15.12 -27.47
CA ASP A 61 -4.30 -16.26 -26.82
C ASP A 61 -3.42 -17.51 -26.88
N ASP A 62 -2.72 -17.75 -27.97
CA ASP A 62 -1.74 -18.83 -28.07
C ASP A 62 -0.60 -18.65 -27.08
N ALA A 63 -0.05 -17.44 -26.97
CA ALA A 63 1.00 -17.14 -26.01
C ALA A 63 0.53 -17.40 -24.57
N ILE A 64 -0.69 -17.01 -24.23
CA ILE A 64 -1.30 -17.25 -22.93
C ILE A 64 -1.48 -18.76 -22.69
N GLN A 65 -1.94 -19.51 -23.66
CA GLN A 65 -2.11 -20.96 -23.54
C GLN A 65 -0.76 -21.67 -23.38
N LEU A 66 0.26 -21.31 -24.16
CA LEU A 66 1.62 -21.85 -24.02
C LEU A 66 2.19 -21.59 -22.60
N ALA A 67 2.00 -20.39 -22.09
CA ALA A 67 2.41 -20.07 -20.73
C ALA A 67 1.72 -20.95 -19.67
N LYS A 68 0.44 -21.28 -19.85
CA LYS A 68 -0.33 -22.17 -18.97
C LYS A 68 0.13 -23.62 -19.03
N MET A 69 0.58 -24.09 -20.19
CA MET A 69 1.04 -25.46 -20.37
C MET A 69 2.25 -25.82 -19.49
N GLY A 70 3.03 -24.81 -19.06
CA GLY A 70 4.08 -25.00 -18.06
C GLY A 70 3.58 -25.38 -16.66
N LYS A 71 2.28 -25.30 -16.39
CA LYS A 71 1.62 -25.73 -15.12
C LYS A 71 2.14 -25.00 -13.88
N GLY A 72 2.73 -23.86 -14.04
CA GLY A 72 3.27 -23.01 -12.99
C GLY A 72 4.74 -22.67 -13.17
N SER A 73 5.08 -21.40 -13.09
CA SER A 73 6.46 -20.91 -13.09
C SER A 73 6.67 -19.82 -12.05
N LEU A 74 7.91 -19.66 -11.59
CA LEU A 74 8.27 -18.62 -10.63
C LEU A 74 8.12 -17.22 -11.25
N VAL A 75 8.58 -17.06 -12.50
CA VAL A 75 8.66 -15.77 -13.16
C VAL A 75 8.25 -15.85 -14.63
N CYS A 76 7.73 -14.74 -15.14
CA CYS A 76 7.48 -14.51 -16.56
C CYS A 76 7.83 -13.07 -16.93
N SER A 77 8.40 -12.86 -18.12
CA SER A 77 8.58 -11.52 -18.70
C SER A 77 7.67 -11.34 -19.90
N VAL A 78 7.01 -10.19 -19.97
CA VAL A 78 6.21 -9.76 -21.12
C VAL A 78 6.86 -8.51 -21.70
N ALA A 79 7.36 -8.60 -22.92
CA ALA A 79 7.93 -7.46 -23.62
C ALA A 79 6.88 -6.86 -24.58
N THR A 80 6.27 -5.76 -24.21
CA THR A 80 5.29 -5.04 -25.04
C THR A 80 5.23 -3.58 -24.65
N TYR A 81 4.91 -2.72 -25.60
CA TYR A 81 4.62 -1.30 -25.38
C TYR A 81 3.11 -0.98 -25.47
N ASP A 82 2.30 -1.99 -25.68
CA ASP A 82 0.84 -1.90 -25.71
C ASP A 82 0.27 -2.34 -24.35
N ASP A 83 -0.28 -1.39 -23.59
CA ASP A 83 -0.82 -1.63 -22.26
C ASP A 83 -2.04 -2.57 -22.28
N LYS A 84 -2.79 -2.61 -23.39
CA LYS A 84 -3.92 -3.52 -23.53
C LYS A 84 -3.42 -4.97 -23.68
N ILE A 85 -2.40 -5.19 -24.52
CA ILE A 85 -1.75 -6.50 -24.65
C ILE A 85 -1.17 -6.94 -23.30
N ALA A 86 -0.47 -6.03 -22.59
CA ALA A 86 0.07 -6.31 -21.28
C ALA A 86 -1.03 -6.74 -20.29
N ARG A 87 -2.11 -5.99 -20.24
CA ARG A 87 -3.27 -6.28 -19.38
C ARG A 87 -3.90 -7.63 -19.72
N ASP A 88 -4.19 -7.88 -21.01
CA ASP A 88 -4.88 -9.09 -21.44
C ASP A 88 -4.01 -10.34 -21.18
N TYR A 89 -2.69 -10.25 -21.39
CA TYR A 89 -1.75 -11.30 -21.01
C TYR A 89 -1.72 -11.53 -19.51
N VAL A 90 -1.56 -10.47 -18.70
CA VAL A 90 -1.52 -10.58 -17.22
C VAL A 90 -2.79 -11.24 -16.70
N LEU A 91 -3.95 -10.76 -17.10
CA LEU A 91 -5.23 -11.33 -16.64
C LEU A 91 -5.42 -12.79 -17.10
N GLY A 92 -4.92 -13.12 -18.29
CA GLY A 92 -5.00 -14.48 -18.83
C GLY A 92 -4.05 -15.47 -18.18
N ALA A 93 -2.85 -15.06 -17.76
CA ALA A 93 -1.77 -15.96 -17.36
C ALA A 93 -1.35 -15.84 -15.88
N ALA A 94 -1.79 -14.81 -15.13
CA ALA A 94 -1.31 -14.51 -13.78
C ALA A 94 -1.44 -15.68 -12.79
N SER A 95 -2.47 -16.52 -12.93
CA SER A 95 -2.67 -17.70 -12.06
C SER A 95 -1.62 -18.80 -12.26
N TYR A 96 -0.79 -18.70 -13.28
CA TYR A 96 0.26 -19.66 -13.60
C TYR A 96 1.69 -19.14 -13.37
N HIS A 97 1.83 -17.90 -12.92
CA HIS A 97 3.14 -17.28 -12.67
C HIS A 97 3.20 -16.66 -11.27
N GLY A 98 4.31 -16.84 -10.59
CA GLY A 98 4.54 -16.18 -9.30
C GLY A 98 4.74 -14.68 -9.48
N ARG A 99 5.55 -14.28 -10.46
CA ARG A 99 5.81 -12.89 -10.81
C ARG A 99 5.70 -12.69 -12.32
N ILE A 100 5.12 -11.57 -12.72
CA ILE A 100 5.11 -11.13 -14.12
C ILE A 100 5.80 -9.77 -14.17
N LEU A 101 6.84 -9.67 -14.99
CA LEU A 101 7.53 -8.42 -15.29
C LEU A 101 7.12 -7.95 -16.69
N VAL A 102 6.46 -6.80 -16.77
CA VAL A 102 6.17 -6.17 -18.06
C VAL A 102 7.32 -5.23 -18.40
N LEU A 103 7.98 -5.52 -19.51
CA LEU A 103 9.12 -4.77 -20.01
C LEU A 103 8.72 -3.89 -21.19
N ASN A 104 8.97 -2.61 -21.09
CA ASN A 104 8.90 -1.64 -22.16
C ASN A 104 10.01 -0.60 -22.00
N ARG A 105 10.07 0.40 -22.90
CA ARG A 105 11.13 1.42 -22.82
C ARG A 105 11.03 2.32 -21.61
N GLU A 106 9.87 2.45 -20.99
CA GLU A 106 9.66 3.27 -19.79
C GLU A 106 10.12 2.53 -18.54
N SER A 107 9.85 1.23 -18.44
CA SER A 107 10.23 0.42 -17.27
C SER A 107 11.67 -0.09 -17.34
N ALA A 108 12.25 -0.26 -18.52
CA ALA A 108 13.56 -0.88 -18.68
C ALA A 108 14.72 -0.18 -17.94
N PRO A 109 14.79 1.16 -17.89
CA PRO A 109 15.88 1.85 -17.17
C PRO A 109 15.89 1.58 -15.65
N GLU A 110 14.70 1.38 -15.06
CA GLU A 110 14.53 1.21 -13.62
C GLU A 110 14.29 -0.26 -13.21
N SER A 111 14.27 -1.18 -14.17
CA SER A 111 13.96 -2.57 -13.90
C SER A 111 15.11 -3.26 -13.16
N THR A 112 14.78 -3.89 -12.03
CA THR A 112 15.71 -4.77 -11.30
C THR A 112 15.78 -6.18 -11.89
N GLY A 113 14.96 -6.48 -12.92
CA GLY A 113 14.81 -7.81 -13.48
C GLY A 113 14.09 -8.79 -12.56
N HIS A 114 14.12 -10.07 -12.92
CA HIS A 114 13.47 -11.12 -12.13
C HIS A 114 14.28 -11.67 -10.97
N GLY A 115 15.58 -11.49 -10.98
CA GLY A 115 16.49 -12.12 -10.03
C GLY A 115 16.41 -11.59 -8.60
N SER A 116 15.76 -10.45 -8.38
CA SER A 116 15.68 -9.81 -7.06
C SER A 116 14.31 -10.00 -6.44
N PRO A 117 14.18 -10.82 -5.37
CA PRO A 117 12.93 -10.96 -4.62
C PRO A 117 12.69 -9.70 -3.77
N MET A 118 11.98 -8.73 -4.34
CA MET A 118 11.65 -7.48 -3.64
C MET A 118 10.59 -7.71 -2.56
N PRO A 119 10.64 -6.99 -1.43
CA PRO A 119 9.73 -7.20 -0.30
C PRO A 119 8.24 -7.10 -0.62
N LEU A 120 7.88 -6.39 -1.68
CA LEU A 120 6.48 -6.22 -2.12
C LEU A 120 6.07 -7.20 -3.23
N LEU A 121 7.01 -7.97 -3.79
CA LEU A 121 6.77 -8.94 -4.86
C LEU A 121 6.57 -10.36 -4.32
N VAL A 122 5.73 -10.49 -3.32
CA VAL A 122 5.40 -11.78 -2.70
C VAL A 122 4.38 -12.53 -3.56
N HIS A 123 4.61 -13.83 -3.76
CA HIS A 123 3.70 -14.69 -4.51
C HIS A 123 3.52 -16.05 -3.84
N GLY A 124 2.46 -16.78 -4.24
CA GLY A 124 2.08 -18.05 -3.64
C GLY A 124 2.72 -19.29 -4.24
N GLY A 125 3.60 -19.18 -5.24
CA GLY A 125 4.21 -20.32 -5.93
C GLY A 125 3.19 -21.17 -6.68
N PRO A 126 2.63 -20.70 -7.82
CA PRO A 126 1.53 -21.37 -8.52
C PRO A 126 1.96 -22.72 -9.09
N GLY A 127 1.08 -23.71 -9.00
CA GLY A 127 1.28 -25.02 -9.59
C GLY A 127 2.58 -25.69 -9.12
N ARG A 128 3.37 -26.19 -10.07
CA ARG A 128 4.65 -26.87 -9.78
C ARG A 128 5.82 -25.93 -9.47
N ALA A 129 5.62 -24.63 -9.52
CA ALA A 129 6.67 -23.65 -9.19
C ALA A 129 7.14 -23.74 -7.73
N GLY A 130 6.43 -24.47 -6.90
CA GLY A 130 6.71 -24.53 -5.47
C GLY A 130 6.16 -23.34 -4.73
N GLY A 131 5.90 -23.53 -3.45
CA GLY A 131 5.13 -22.61 -2.67
C GLY A 131 5.90 -21.75 -1.72
N GLY A 132 5.23 -20.74 -1.30
CA GLY A 132 5.62 -19.86 -0.24
C GLY A 132 5.99 -18.48 -0.72
N GLU A 133 6.08 -17.60 0.24
CA GLU A 133 6.55 -16.25 0.02
C GLU A 133 8.04 -16.31 -0.26
N GLU A 134 8.45 -16.08 -1.48
CA GLU A 134 9.84 -15.75 -1.78
C GLU A 134 10.14 -14.34 -1.31
N MET A 135 11.30 -14.14 -0.69
CA MET A 135 11.37 -13.12 0.30
C MET A 135 12.64 -12.35 0.34
N GLY A 136 12.48 -11.02 0.18
CA GLY A 136 13.46 -10.07 0.68
C GLY A 136 12.95 -9.36 1.94
N GLY A 137 13.86 -8.95 2.80
CA GLY A 137 13.60 -8.04 3.89
C GLY A 137 12.63 -8.55 4.98
N VAL A 138 11.88 -7.62 5.55
CA VAL A 138 11.01 -7.85 6.71
C VAL A 138 9.92 -8.90 6.46
N ARG A 139 9.43 -9.05 5.23
CA ARG A 139 8.41 -10.07 4.91
C ARG A 139 8.94 -11.47 5.06
N GLY A 140 10.18 -11.71 4.65
CA GLY A 140 10.83 -12.99 4.85
C GLY A 140 10.94 -13.37 6.32
N VAL A 141 11.37 -12.42 7.14
CA VAL A 141 11.42 -12.62 8.59
C VAL A 141 10.03 -12.95 9.15
N LYS A 142 9.02 -12.17 8.76
CA LYS A 142 7.64 -12.37 9.24
C LYS A 142 7.04 -13.72 8.85
N HIS A 143 7.47 -14.31 7.73
CA HIS A 143 6.99 -15.63 7.31
C HIS A 143 7.34 -16.72 8.32
N TYR A 144 8.50 -16.62 8.94
CA TYR A 144 8.95 -17.59 9.94
C TYR A 144 8.51 -17.28 11.38
N MET A 145 7.78 -16.15 11.59
CA MET A 145 7.30 -15.78 12.91
C MET A 145 5.95 -16.43 13.22
N GLN A 146 5.75 -16.78 14.49
CA GLN A 146 4.45 -17.22 14.99
C GLN A 146 3.45 -16.07 14.88
N ARG A 147 2.27 -16.35 14.36
CA ARG A 147 1.13 -15.42 14.32
C ARG A 147 0.08 -15.87 15.33
N CYS A 148 -0.40 -14.92 16.12
CA CYS A 148 -1.50 -15.13 17.06
C CYS A 148 -2.61 -14.11 16.76
N ALA A 149 -3.83 -14.58 16.59
CA ALA A 149 -5.02 -13.72 16.50
C ALA A 149 -5.52 -13.40 17.91
N VAL A 150 -5.72 -12.10 18.19
CA VAL A 150 -6.24 -11.63 19.47
C VAL A 150 -7.58 -10.95 19.26
N GLN A 151 -8.60 -11.34 20.03
CA GLN A 151 -9.92 -10.71 20.05
C GLN A 151 -10.19 -10.12 21.42
N GLY A 152 -10.81 -8.94 21.48
CA GLY A 152 -11.12 -8.27 22.75
C GLY A 152 -11.91 -6.99 22.53
N SER A 153 -12.24 -6.30 23.61
CA SER A 153 -12.82 -4.95 23.55
C SER A 153 -11.80 -3.97 22.96
N PRO A 154 -12.25 -2.83 22.39
CA PRO A 154 -11.33 -1.80 21.89
C PRO A 154 -10.32 -1.34 22.93
N SER A 155 -10.71 -1.23 24.20
CA SER A 155 -9.80 -0.85 25.29
C SER A 155 -8.73 -1.92 25.54
N THR A 156 -9.12 -3.21 25.53
CA THR A 156 -8.19 -4.33 25.69
C THR A 156 -7.22 -4.38 24.51
N LEU A 157 -7.73 -4.24 23.30
CA LEU A 157 -6.88 -4.26 22.11
C LEU A 157 -5.93 -3.05 22.07
N THR A 158 -6.37 -1.88 22.52
CA THR A 158 -5.50 -0.71 22.69
C THR A 158 -4.32 -1.01 23.62
N GLU A 159 -4.59 -1.61 24.77
CA GLU A 159 -3.56 -1.95 25.75
C GLU A 159 -2.58 -3.02 25.22
N VAL A 160 -3.11 -4.07 24.59
CA VAL A 160 -2.30 -5.17 24.06
C VAL A 160 -1.42 -4.74 22.89
N THR A 161 -1.95 -3.90 21.98
CA THR A 161 -1.25 -3.53 20.76
C THR A 161 -0.42 -2.26 20.87
N GLY A 162 -0.68 -1.43 21.88
CA GLY A 162 -0.11 -0.09 21.97
C GLY A 162 -0.62 0.88 20.90
N VAL A 163 -1.72 0.54 20.23
CA VAL A 163 -2.37 1.37 19.21
C VAL A 163 -3.82 1.59 19.61
N TYR A 164 -4.23 2.84 19.75
CA TYR A 164 -5.61 3.17 20.15
C TYR A 164 -6.63 2.66 19.14
N GLN A 165 -7.58 1.88 19.64
CA GLN A 165 -8.70 1.37 18.88
C GLN A 165 -9.90 2.27 19.06
N TYR A 166 -10.56 2.65 17.96
CA TYR A 166 -11.78 3.47 18.00
C TYR A 166 -12.83 2.84 18.92
N GLY A 167 -13.43 3.68 19.79
CA GLY A 167 -14.35 3.22 20.82
C GLY A 167 -13.68 2.71 22.11
N GLY A 168 -12.35 2.69 22.17
CA GLY A 168 -11.60 2.40 23.37
C GLY A 168 -11.70 3.51 24.42
N LYS A 169 -11.36 3.19 25.68
CA LYS A 169 -11.24 4.19 26.74
C LYS A 169 -10.15 5.19 26.39
N TYR A 170 -10.44 6.45 26.59
CA TYR A 170 -9.48 7.55 26.43
C TYR A 170 -9.24 8.26 27.76
N LYS A 171 -8.17 9.03 27.83
CA LYS A 171 -7.78 9.82 29.01
C LYS A 171 -7.77 11.29 28.63
N ASP A 172 -8.26 12.14 29.50
CA ASP A 172 -8.04 13.58 29.35
C ASP A 172 -6.54 13.85 29.33
N SER A 173 -6.09 14.48 28.25
CA SER A 173 -4.68 14.82 28.10
C SER A 173 -4.17 15.84 29.13
N GLY A 174 -5.07 16.59 29.80
CA GLY A 174 -4.73 17.72 30.65
C GLY A 174 -4.14 18.86 29.85
N GLN A 175 -2.84 18.81 29.58
CA GLN A 175 -2.19 19.71 28.62
C GLN A 175 -2.45 19.28 27.19
N HIS A 176 -2.67 20.25 26.29
CA HIS A 176 -2.88 19.96 24.87
C HIS A 176 -1.72 19.13 24.30
N PRO A 177 -1.98 18.02 23.56
CA PRO A 177 -0.91 17.15 23.04
C PRO A 177 0.14 17.88 22.18
N PHE A 178 -0.25 18.95 21.49
CA PHE A 178 0.68 19.75 20.68
C PHE A 178 1.67 20.59 21.51
N ARG A 179 1.48 20.62 22.84
CA ARG A 179 2.40 21.24 23.81
C ARG A 179 3.32 20.22 24.48
N LYS A 180 3.14 18.93 24.20
CA LYS A 180 3.92 17.85 24.78
C LYS A 180 5.03 17.42 23.84
N HIS A 181 6.19 17.06 24.38
CA HIS A 181 7.21 16.34 23.63
C HIS A 181 6.76 14.91 23.34
N PHE A 182 7.42 14.26 22.40
CA PHE A 182 7.05 12.92 21.95
C PHE A 182 6.91 11.92 23.11
N GLU A 183 7.81 11.96 24.09
CA GLU A 183 7.81 11.05 25.24
C GLU A 183 6.60 11.27 26.16
N ASP A 184 6.14 12.51 26.29
CA ASP A 184 5.05 12.89 27.20
C ASP A 184 3.65 12.63 26.64
N ILE A 185 3.55 12.27 25.38
CA ILE A 185 2.29 11.89 24.75
C ILE A 185 2.08 10.40 24.98
N HIS A 186 0.93 10.03 25.55
CA HIS A 186 0.56 8.63 25.79
C HIS A 186 -0.59 8.21 24.87
N ILE A 187 -0.60 6.94 24.48
CA ILE A 187 -1.70 6.39 23.68
C ILE A 187 -3.02 6.52 24.45
N GLY A 188 -4.03 7.06 23.76
CA GLY A 188 -5.32 7.37 24.38
C GLY A 188 -5.42 8.76 25.01
N ASP A 189 -4.32 9.54 25.10
CA ASP A 189 -4.39 10.96 25.48
C ASP A 189 -5.33 11.70 24.51
N THR A 190 -6.36 12.35 25.05
CA THR A 190 -7.43 12.95 24.25
C THR A 190 -7.69 14.38 24.66
N VAL A 191 -7.93 15.21 23.65
CA VAL A 191 -8.53 16.54 23.82
C VAL A 191 -9.91 16.53 23.20
N ILE A 192 -10.90 17.01 23.95
CA ILE A 192 -12.24 17.30 23.45
C ILE A 192 -12.33 18.81 23.26
N THR A 193 -12.60 19.22 22.01
CA THR A 193 -12.63 20.64 21.66
C THR A 193 -13.93 21.33 22.10
N HIS A 194 -13.92 22.66 22.06
CA HIS A 194 -15.18 23.40 21.97
C HIS A 194 -15.91 23.04 20.65
N LYS A 195 -17.19 23.37 20.61
CA LYS A 195 -18.05 23.09 19.43
C LYS A 195 -18.24 24.34 18.59
N ARG A 196 -18.52 24.14 17.31
CA ARG A 196 -18.85 25.20 16.36
C ARG A 196 -20.02 24.79 15.47
N SER A 197 -21.01 25.68 15.31
CA SER A 197 -22.09 25.49 14.33
C SER A 197 -21.62 25.85 12.94
N ILE A 198 -22.01 25.02 11.97
CA ILE A 198 -21.75 25.22 10.55
C ILE A 198 -22.87 26.13 9.99
N THR A 199 -22.47 27.14 9.26
CA THR A 199 -23.41 28.11 8.66
C THR A 199 -23.46 27.96 7.15
N GLU A 200 -24.55 28.44 6.54
CA GLU A 200 -24.64 28.60 5.06
C GLU A 200 -23.44 29.39 4.50
N THR A 201 -23.04 30.44 5.21
CA THR A 201 -21.88 31.29 4.80
C THR A 201 -20.59 30.47 4.77
N ASP A 202 -20.39 29.55 5.71
CA ASP A 202 -19.21 28.69 5.71
C ASP A 202 -19.16 27.82 4.44
N ILE A 203 -20.29 27.23 4.05
CA ILE A 203 -20.40 26.36 2.87
C ILE A 203 -20.10 27.17 1.60
N VAL A 204 -20.73 28.32 1.45
CA VAL A 204 -20.54 29.21 0.28
C VAL A 204 -19.11 29.70 0.19
N ASN A 205 -18.53 30.17 1.30
CA ASN A 205 -17.16 30.65 1.31
C ASN A 205 -16.18 29.54 0.98
N PHE A 206 -16.37 28.35 1.49
CA PHE A 206 -15.49 27.23 1.16
C PHE A 206 -15.59 26.83 -0.31
N GLY A 207 -16.80 26.80 -0.90
CA GLY A 207 -16.98 26.59 -2.33
C GLY A 207 -16.22 27.60 -3.18
N ASN A 208 -16.27 28.89 -2.79
CA ASN A 208 -15.55 29.95 -3.50
C ASN A 208 -14.01 29.84 -3.39
N VAL A 209 -13.51 29.43 -2.23
CA VAL A 209 -12.06 29.28 -2.01
C VAL A 209 -11.51 28.00 -2.64
N SER A 210 -12.27 26.90 -2.57
CA SER A 210 -11.86 25.59 -3.10
C SER A 210 -12.14 25.42 -4.58
N TRP A 211 -13.05 26.24 -5.14
CA TRP A 211 -13.66 26.13 -6.48
C TRP A 211 -14.52 24.85 -6.66
N ASP A 212 -14.85 24.18 -5.59
CA ASP A 212 -15.73 23.03 -5.59
C ASP A 212 -17.19 23.51 -5.56
N HIS A 213 -17.77 23.64 -6.74
CA HIS A 213 -19.16 24.00 -6.95
C HIS A 213 -20.04 22.79 -7.33
N PHE A 214 -19.69 21.61 -6.83
CA PHE A 214 -20.52 20.45 -7.04
C PHE A 214 -21.97 20.73 -6.59
N TYR A 215 -22.94 20.29 -7.37
CA TYR A 215 -24.36 20.69 -7.19
C TYR A 215 -24.86 20.45 -5.75
N ALA A 216 -24.47 19.36 -5.11
CA ALA A 216 -24.91 19.04 -3.75
C ALA A 216 -24.53 20.09 -2.70
N HIS A 217 -23.54 20.95 -3.00
CA HIS A 217 -23.11 22.05 -2.13
C HIS A 217 -23.76 23.39 -2.48
N THR A 218 -24.24 23.55 -3.73
CA THR A 218 -24.58 24.87 -4.28
C THR A 218 -26.03 25.00 -4.73
N ASP A 219 -26.73 23.91 -5.09
CA ASP A 219 -28.02 23.93 -5.74
C ASP A 219 -29.07 23.11 -4.95
N THR A 220 -30.05 23.79 -4.36
CA THR A 220 -31.12 23.14 -3.60
C THR A 220 -32.14 22.45 -4.50
N THR A 221 -32.20 22.80 -5.78
CA THR A 221 -33.20 22.27 -6.71
C THR A 221 -32.77 20.94 -7.35
N SER A 222 -31.49 20.65 -7.32
CA SER A 222 -30.90 19.43 -7.91
C SER A 222 -30.76 18.26 -6.92
N LEU A 223 -31.32 18.35 -5.72
CA LEU A 223 -31.19 17.32 -4.69
C LEU A 223 -32.24 16.20 -4.80
N GLU A 224 -33.30 16.38 -5.61
CA GLU A 224 -34.32 15.35 -5.81
C GLU A 224 -33.69 14.03 -6.34
N GLY A 225 -34.04 12.92 -5.71
CA GLY A 225 -33.47 11.61 -6.05
C GLY A 225 -32.04 11.33 -5.52
N THR A 226 -31.48 12.25 -4.75
CA THR A 226 -30.19 12.05 -4.06
C THR A 226 -30.40 11.57 -2.63
N THR A 227 -29.28 11.30 -1.92
CA THR A 227 -29.32 10.94 -0.49
C THR A 227 -29.27 12.16 0.44
N PHE A 228 -29.25 13.37 -0.11
CA PHE A 228 -29.15 14.62 0.65
C PHE A 228 -30.48 15.31 0.80
N GLU A 229 -30.82 15.71 2.02
CA GLU A 229 -32.05 16.43 2.33
C GLU A 229 -31.92 17.95 2.09
N GLN A 230 -30.68 18.45 2.22
CA GLN A 230 -30.32 19.86 2.06
C GLN A 230 -28.96 19.95 1.40
N ARG A 231 -28.50 21.15 1.03
CA ARG A 231 -27.12 21.35 0.59
C ARG A 231 -26.16 20.90 1.68
N VAL A 232 -25.31 19.94 1.35
CA VAL A 232 -24.36 19.34 2.28
C VAL A 232 -23.07 20.16 2.32
N ALA A 233 -22.48 20.30 3.49
CA ALA A 233 -21.15 20.89 3.63
C ALA A 233 -20.08 20.00 2.94
N HIS A 234 -19.12 20.63 2.29
CA HIS A 234 -17.99 19.92 1.67
C HIS A 234 -17.26 19.07 2.72
N GLY A 235 -16.95 17.83 2.42
CA GLY A 235 -16.21 16.97 3.34
C GLY A 235 -14.86 17.57 3.72
N TYR A 236 -14.13 18.14 2.76
CA TYR A 236 -12.88 18.84 3.02
C TYR A 236 -13.04 20.09 3.88
N PHE A 237 -14.18 20.78 3.79
CA PHE A 237 -14.49 21.87 4.73
C PHE A 237 -14.61 21.34 6.16
N ILE A 238 -15.35 20.25 6.36
CA ILE A 238 -15.51 19.65 7.70
C ILE A 238 -14.16 19.24 8.28
N LEU A 239 -13.29 18.65 7.48
CA LEU A 239 -11.94 18.28 7.91
C LEU A 239 -11.09 19.52 8.25
N SER A 240 -11.17 20.57 7.45
CA SER A 240 -10.46 21.84 7.69
C SER A 240 -11.00 22.56 8.92
N ALA A 241 -12.32 22.58 9.13
CA ALA A 241 -12.94 23.14 10.32
C ALA A 241 -12.57 22.36 11.58
N ALA A 242 -12.51 21.02 11.49
CA ALA A 242 -12.03 20.16 12.55
C ALA A 242 -10.57 20.49 12.92
N ALA A 243 -9.71 20.69 11.93
CA ALA A 243 -8.32 21.11 12.16
C ALA A 243 -8.26 22.47 12.91
N GLY A 244 -9.11 23.41 12.53
CA GLY A 244 -9.23 24.69 13.23
C GLY A 244 -9.71 24.56 14.69
N LEU A 245 -10.54 23.56 14.99
CA LEU A 245 -11.02 23.30 16.32
C LEU A 245 -9.96 22.64 17.24
N PHE A 246 -9.21 21.67 16.72
CA PHE A 246 -8.25 20.93 17.54
C PHE A 246 -6.82 21.50 17.54
N VAL A 247 -6.47 22.43 16.67
CA VAL A 247 -5.11 22.96 16.64
C VAL A 247 -4.84 23.84 17.88
N ASP A 248 -3.67 23.67 18.49
CA ASP A 248 -3.12 24.67 19.39
C ASP A 248 -2.20 25.60 18.58
N PRO A 249 -2.56 26.89 18.42
CA PRO A 249 -1.87 27.78 17.50
C PRO A 249 -0.48 28.25 17.96
N GLY A 250 -0.13 27.98 19.22
CA GLY A 250 1.15 28.42 19.75
C GLY A 250 2.30 27.50 19.35
N LYS A 251 3.51 28.06 19.24
CA LYS A 251 4.72 27.30 18.98
C LYS A 251 4.95 26.28 20.09
N GLY A 252 5.12 25.01 19.71
CA GLY A 252 5.32 23.88 20.62
C GLY A 252 6.25 22.83 20.02
N PRO A 253 6.34 21.64 20.65
CA PRO A 253 7.12 20.52 20.16
C PRO A 253 6.60 19.90 18.84
N VAL A 254 5.34 20.11 18.49
CA VAL A 254 4.81 19.70 17.19
C VAL A 254 5.42 20.57 16.10
N LEU A 255 6.09 19.95 15.16
CA LEU A 255 6.82 20.60 14.08
C LEU A 255 5.93 20.87 12.87
N LEU A 256 5.17 19.85 12.47
CA LEU A 256 4.23 19.91 11.33
C LEU A 256 3.24 18.74 11.34
N ASN A 257 2.12 18.94 10.66
CA ASN A 257 1.24 17.87 10.21
C ASN A 257 1.53 17.65 8.72
N TYR A 258 1.96 16.45 8.34
CA TYR A 258 2.42 16.17 6.99
C TYR A 258 1.59 15.13 6.24
N GLY A 259 0.56 14.59 6.88
CA GLY A 259 -0.24 13.57 6.23
C GLY A 259 -1.56 13.30 6.93
N ILE A 260 -2.44 12.67 6.17
CA ILE A 260 -3.74 12.18 6.62
C ILE A 260 -3.91 10.78 6.08
N ASP A 261 -4.21 9.84 6.99
CA ASP A 261 -4.57 8.46 6.68
C ASP A 261 -6.06 8.22 6.98
N GLU A 262 -6.64 7.24 6.33
CA GLU A 262 -7.94 6.65 6.69
C GLU A 262 -9.11 7.66 6.82
N CYS A 263 -9.11 8.73 6.02
CA CYS A 263 -10.20 9.71 6.05
C CYS A 263 -11.50 9.13 5.51
N ARG A 264 -12.59 9.25 6.29
CA ARG A 264 -13.95 8.90 5.92
C ARG A 264 -14.95 9.95 6.40
N PHE A 265 -15.91 10.31 5.55
CA PHE A 265 -17.09 11.09 5.91
C PHE A 265 -18.23 10.11 6.11
N THR A 266 -18.68 9.95 7.36
CA THR A 266 -19.60 8.90 7.77
C THR A 266 -21.07 9.35 7.74
N LYS A 267 -21.31 10.67 7.81
CA LYS A 267 -22.63 11.28 7.83
C LYS A 267 -22.57 12.66 7.16
N PRO A 268 -23.55 13.05 6.36
CA PRO A 268 -23.62 14.41 5.82
C PRO A 268 -23.77 15.44 6.94
N VAL A 269 -23.11 16.59 6.77
CA VAL A 269 -23.23 17.74 7.67
C VAL A 269 -23.91 18.87 6.93
N TYR A 270 -24.95 19.42 7.54
CA TYR A 270 -25.74 20.50 6.98
C TYR A 270 -25.54 21.82 7.74
N ALA A 271 -25.92 22.92 7.13
CA ALA A 271 -25.98 24.20 7.81
C ALA A 271 -26.93 24.12 9.02
N GLY A 272 -26.51 24.70 10.14
CA GLY A 272 -27.21 24.62 11.42
C GLY A 272 -26.72 23.49 12.32
N MET A 273 -26.09 22.43 11.82
CA MET A 273 -25.47 21.40 12.64
C MET A 273 -24.23 21.94 13.37
N THR A 274 -23.96 21.38 14.53
CA THR A 274 -22.84 21.81 15.38
C THR A 274 -21.85 20.68 15.53
N ILE A 275 -20.58 20.91 15.18
CA ILE A 275 -19.52 19.91 15.27
C ILE A 275 -18.55 20.17 16.42
N GLY A 276 -17.99 19.12 16.96
CA GLY A 276 -16.84 19.11 17.87
C GLY A 276 -15.86 18.03 17.46
N VAL A 277 -14.69 18.01 18.07
CA VAL A 277 -13.63 17.05 17.77
C VAL A 277 -13.14 16.37 19.03
N ARG A 278 -12.94 15.06 18.95
CA ARG A 278 -12.10 14.27 19.87
C ARG A 278 -10.80 13.99 19.16
N LEU A 279 -9.70 14.59 19.62
CA LEU A 279 -8.35 14.36 19.10
C LEU A 279 -7.63 13.40 20.06
N THR A 280 -7.40 12.17 19.62
CA THR A 280 -6.84 11.11 20.47
C THR A 280 -5.50 10.61 19.93
N ALA A 281 -4.48 10.55 20.77
CA ALA A 281 -3.19 9.94 20.39
C ALA A 281 -3.39 8.45 20.10
N LYS A 282 -3.21 8.05 18.83
CA LYS A 282 -3.50 6.71 18.31
C LYS A 282 -2.27 5.82 18.29
N GLU A 283 -1.17 6.32 17.81
CA GLU A 283 0.06 5.54 17.59
C GLU A 283 1.28 6.46 17.68
N LYS A 284 2.39 5.92 18.16
CA LYS A 284 3.66 6.65 18.24
C LYS A 284 4.75 5.85 17.56
N ILE A 285 5.51 6.50 16.67
CA ILE A 285 6.60 5.89 15.91
C ILE A 285 7.83 6.76 16.05
N ILE A 286 8.85 6.28 16.76
CA ILE A 286 10.12 6.98 16.83
C ILE A 286 10.80 6.95 15.45
N GLN A 287 11.35 8.06 15.01
CA GLN A 287 12.13 8.13 13.78
C GLN A 287 13.61 7.96 14.10
N GLU A 288 14.34 7.32 13.23
CA GLU A 288 15.80 7.27 13.32
C GLU A 288 16.36 8.68 13.08
N LYS A 289 17.23 9.14 13.99
CA LYS A 289 17.86 10.46 13.85
C LYS A 289 18.91 10.39 12.75
N LYS A 290 18.79 11.25 11.74
CA LYS A 290 19.79 11.37 10.68
C LYS A 290 20.99 12.20 11.16
N GLU A 291 22.14 11.99 10.54
CA GLU A 291 23.39 12.68 10.91
C GLU A 291 23.30 14.21 10.76
N ASP A 292 22.50 14.70 9.82
CA ASP A 292 22.29 16.12 9.54
C ASP A 292 21.16 16.77 10.36
N GLU A 293 20.57 16.05 11.30
CA GLU A 293 19.48 16.55 12.14
C GLU A 293 19.95 17.00 13.52
N ASP A 294 19.54 18.20 13.93
CA ASP A 294 19.93 18.78 15.23
C ASP A 294 19.27 18.07 16.43
N PHE A 295 18.07 17.48 16.24
CA PHE A 295 17.28 16.88 17.31
C PHE A 295 16.60 15.59 16.88
N GLN A 296 16.28 14.76 17.86
CA GLN A 296 15.47 13.56 17.71
C GLN A 296 13.98 13.95 17.57
N LYS A 297 13.26 13.22 16.74
CA LYS A 297 11.82 13.38 16.51
C LYS A 297 11.11 12.05 16.34
N GLY A 298 9.81 12.07 16.44
CA GLY A 298 8.94 10.93 16.16
C GLY A 298 7.65 11.37 15.48
N ILE A 299 6.94 10.40 14.98
CA ILE A 299 5.60 10.58 14.41
C ILE A 299 4.59 10.19 15.47
N VAL A 300 3.65 11.09 15.76
CA VAL A 300 2.46 10.77 16.52
C VAL A 300 1.27 10.81 15.57
N LYS A 301 0.59 9.69 15.44
CA LYS A 301 -0.68 9.62 14.73
C LYS A 301 -1.80 9.95 15.70
N PHE A 302 -2.63 10.91 15.34
CA PHE A 302 -3.82 11.27 16.11
C PHE A 302 -5.07 10.85 15.34
N LEU A 303 -5.96 10.15 16.02
CA LEU A 303 -7.32 9.94 15.56
C LEU A 303 -8.11 11.23 15.74
N VAL A 304 -8.67 11.73 14.65
CA VAL A 304 -9.58 12.86 14.58
C VAL A 304 -10.99 12.32 14.43
N ASP A 305 -11.77 12.34 15.49
CA ASP A 305 -13.18 11.97 15.49
C ASP A 305 -14.03 13.23 15.55
N VAL A 306 -14.59 13.60 14.41
CA VAL A 306 -15.50 14.77 14.30
C VAL A 306 -16.91 14.29 14.57
N TYR A 307 -17.54 14.84 15.58
CA TYR A 307 -18.89 14.45 16.01
C TYR A 307 -19.87 15.63 15.99
N ASP A 308 -21.15 15.33 15.76
CA ASP A 308 -22.22 16.32 15.75
C ASP A 308 -22.76 16.64 17.15
N GLU A 309 -23.81 17.45 17.23
CA GLU A 309 -24.48 17.83 18.49
C GLU A 309 -25.05 16.63 19.26
N THR A 310 -25.39 15.53 18.57
CA THR A 310 -25.91 14.28 19.16
C THR A 310 -24.80 13.38 19.70
N GLY A 311 -23.54 13.67 19.33
CA GLY A 311 -22.37 12.86 19.68
C GLY A 311 -22.01 11.80 18.63
N GLU A 312 -22.77 11.72 17.52
CA GLU A 312 -22.49 10.80 16.41
C GLU A 312 -21.33 11.29 15.55
N THR A 313 -20.49 10.37 15.13
CA THR A 313 -19.33 10.67 14.26
C THR A 313 -19.81 11.03 12.86
N VAL A 314 -19.43 12.19 12.37
CA VAL A 314 -19.70 12.69 11.01
C VAL A 314 -18.49 12.60 10.09
N ALA A 315 -17.30 12.63 10.66
CA ALA A 315 -16.06 12.36 9.93
C ALA A 315 -15.02 11.74 10.87
N ILE A 316 -14.19 10.87 10.30
CA ILE A 316 -13.08 10.25 11.03
C ILE A 316 -11.83 10.26 10.14
N ALA A 317 -10.70 10.62 10.71
CA ALA A 317 -9.42 10.61 10.02
C ALA A 317 -8.28 10.30 11.01
N THR A 318 -7.14 9.91 10.47
CA THR A 318 -5.89 9.81 11.24
C THR A 318 -4.91 10.84 10.67
N ILE A 319 -4.52 11.83 11.46
CA ILE A 319 -3.49 12.80 11.07
C ILE A 319 -2.12 12.35 11.54
N LEU A 320 -1.10 12.68 10.74
CA LEU A 320 0.29 12.33 11.00
C LEU A 320 1.06 13.58 11.38
N THR A 321 1.44 13.70 12.63
CA THR A 321 2.19 14.84 13.14
C THR A 321 3.62 14.46 13.49
N MET A 322 4.56 15.32 13.12
CA MET A 322 5.95 15.19 13.52
C MET A 322 6.17 15.95 14.82
N VAL A 323 6.71 15.29 15.82
CA VAL A 323 6.87 15.84 17.17
C VAL A 323 8.31 15.72 17.63
N LYS A 324 8.86 16.80 18.18
CA LYS A 324 10.21 16.84 18.75
C LYS A 324 10.27 15.98 20.02
N CYS A 325 11.34 15.18 20.14
CA CYS A 325 11.69 14.50 21.38
C CYS A 325 12.31 15.47 22.39
N LYS A 326 12.30 15.09 23.64
CA LYS A 326 13.08 15.79 24.68
C LYS A 326 14.56 15.71 24.36
N GLU A 327 15.29 16.75 24.70
CA GLU A 327 16.75 16.68 24.68
C GLU A 327 17.20 15.73 25.79
N ILE A 328 18.02 14.74 25.42
CA ILE A 328 18.69 13.90 26.40
C ILE A 328 19.79 14.78 27.00
N VAL A 329 19.60 15.21 28.24
CA VAL A 329 20.58 15.96 29.02
C VAL A 329 21.69 15.04 29.48
#